data_f2a8e9e29b1413c2ccef353f4a07ea9c
#
_entry.id   f2a8e9e29b1413c2ccef353f4a07ea9c
#
_cell.length_a   1.000
_cell.length_b   1.000
_cell.length_c   1.000
_cell.angle_alpha   90.00
_cell.angle_beta   90.00
_cell.angle_gamma   90.00
#
_symmetry.space_group_name_H-M   'P 1'
#
loop_
_entity.id
_entity.type
_entity.pdbx_description
1 polymer ?
#
loop_
_entity_poly.entity_id
_entity_poly.type
_entity_poly.pdbx_seq_one_letter_code
_entity_poly.pdbx_strand_id
1 'polypeptide(L)'
;MTKEIAYIGLGSNLATPEAQINTARNAITALPEVFEDAFSSLYRSPPMGPQDQPDYINAVMAITTDLSAIQLLRRLQQIELDHGRVRKDERWGARTLDLDILLYGQQMINQPDLIVPHYGLKERAFVLYPLQEIAPELEVPGQGTMTELLASCPLDGLVKLS
;
A
#
# COMPACT_ATOMS: atom_id res chain seq x y z
N MET A 1 -11.76 22.16 8.47
CA MET A 1 -11.03 21.16 7.67
C MET A 1 -11.35 19.79 8.20
N THR A 2 -11.81 18.94 7.33
CA THR A 2 -12.15 17.57 7.70
C THR A 2 -10.94 16.68 7.44
N LYS A 3 -10.55 15.93 8.46
CA LYS A 3 -9.46 14.97 8.30
C LYS A 3 -10.01 13.59 8.05
N GLU A 4 -9.31 12.83 7.24
CA GLU A 4 -9.69 11.46 6.90
C GLU A 4 -8.57 10.51 7.26
N ILE A 5 -8.95 9.28 7.57
CA ILE A 5 -8.00 8.20 7.76
C ILE A 5 -7.83 7.50 6.43
N ALA A 6 -6.59 7.45 5.95
CA ALA A 6 -6.27 6.77 4.70
C ALA A 6 -5.35 5.59 5.01
N TYR A 7 -5.50 4.53 4.23
CA TYR A 7 -4.63 3.36 4.34
C TYR A 7 -3.81 3.26 3.07
N ILE A 8 -2.50 3.15 3.25
CA ILE A 8 -1.55 3.16 2.14
C ILE A 8 -0.80 1.84 2.12
N GLY A 9 -0.76 1.20 0.96
CA GLY A 9 0.05 0.02 0.74
C GLY A 9 1.42 0.43 0.24
N LEU A 10 2.46 -0.16 0.82
CA LEU A 10 3.84 0.07 0.42
C LEU A 10 4.41 -1.26 -0.03
N GLY A 11 5.02 -1.29 -1.20
CA GLY A 11 5.64 -2.50 -1.72
C GLY A 11 6.91 -2.18 -2.47
N SER A 12 7.92 -3.02 -2.33
CA SER A 12 9.16 -2.84 -3.05
C SER A 12 9.86 -4.16 -3.28
N ASN A 13 10.47 -4.30 -4.47
CA ASN A 13 11.44 -5.35 -4.72
C ASN A 13 12.74 -4.76 -5.25
N LEU A 14 12.99 -3.50 -4.94
CA LEU A 14 14.28 -2.87 -5.21
C LEU A 14 15.37 -3.51 -4.35
N ALA A 15 16.63 -3.23 -4.69
CA ALA A 15 17.74 -3.66 -3.83
C ALA A 15 17.50 -3.10 -2.43
N THR A 16 17.70 -3.93 -1.41
CA THR A 16 17.40 -3.60 -0.01
C THR A 16 15.95 -3.13 0.16
N PRO A 17 14.96 -3.97 -0.18
CA PRO A 17 13.57 -3.53 -0.20
C PRO A 17 13.05 -3.07 1.16
N GLU A 18 13.54 -3.66 2.24
CA GLU A 18 13.14 -3.24 3.58
C GLU A 18 13.57 -1.81 3.86
N ALA A 19 14.78 -1.45 3.42
CA ALA A 19 15.26 -0.07 3.56
C ALA A 19 14.42 0.88 2.70
N GLN A 20 14.04 0.43 1.52
CA GLN A 20 13.20 1.25 0.63
C GLN A 20 11.83 1.52 1.24
N ILE A 21 11.25 0.51 1.87
CA ILE A 21 9.97 0.67 2.56
C ILE A 21 10.10 1.69 3.70
N ASN A 22 11.16 1.58 4.50
CA ASN A 22 11.37 2.50 5.61
C ASN A 22 11.62 3.92 5.13
N THR A 23 12.36 4.08 4.05
CA THR A 23 12.61 5.39 3.46
C THR A 23 11.31 6.01 2.96
N ALA A 24 10.47 5.21 2.30
CA ALA A 24 9.18 5.69 1.83
C ALA A 24 8.27 6.09 3.00
N ARG A 25 8.25 5.28 4.05
CA ARG A 25 7.49 5.60 5.25
C ARG A 25 7.92 6.94 5.82
N ASN A 26 9.22 7.17 5.91
CA ASN A 26 9.75 8.43 6.44
C ASN A 26 9.36 9.61 5.55
N ALA A 27 9.38 9.41 4.23
CA ALA A 27 8.98 10.46 3.29
C ALA A 27 7.51 10.81 3.45
N ILE A 28 6.66 9.81 3.65
CA ILE A 28 5.24 10.04 3.85
C ILE A 28 4.99 10.79 5.16
N THR A 29 5.64 10.36 6.24
CA THR A 29 5.42 10.99 7.54
C THR A 29 6.05 12.38 7.62
N ALA A 30 6.96 12.70 6.71
CA ALA A 30 7.54 14.05 6.63
C ALA A 30 6.61 15.05 5.96
N LEU A 31 5.55 14.60 5.31
CA LEU A 31 4.58 15.51 4.69
C LEU A 31 3.84 16.27 5.80
N PRO A 32 3.78 17.60 5.72
CA PRO A 32 3.15 18.36 6.82
C PRO A 32 1.66 18.10 6.99
N GLU A 33 0.99 17.61 5.95
CA GLU A 33 -0.43 17.34 5.99
C GLU A 33 -0.77 15.92 6.47
N VAL A 34 0.24 15.17 6.89
CA VAL A 34 0.08 13.74 7.18
C VAL A 34 0.54 13.42 8.59
N PHE A 35 -0.24 12.60 9.29
CA PHE A 35 0.11 12.08 10.60
C PHE A 35 -0.01 10.56 10.57
N GLU A 36 1.05 9.87 10.96
CA GLU A 36 1.03 8.40 10.95
C GLU A 36 0.29 7.88 12.18
N ASP A 37 -0.72 7.03 11.93
CA ASP A 37 -1.50 6.42 13.02
C ASP A 37 -1.02 5.01 13.34
N ALA A 38 -0.62 4.24 12.33
CA ALA A 38 -0.19 2.86 12.54
C ALA A 38 0.65 2.41 11.34
N PHE A 39 1.49 1.41 11.58
CA PHE A 39 2.32 0.81 10.54
C PHE A 39 2.41 -0.68 10.81
N SER A 40 2.13 -1.49 9.78
CA SER A 40 2.14 -2.94 9.94
C SER A 40 3.55 -3.50 10.04
N SER A 41 3.65 -4.78 10.35
CA SER A 41 4.87 -5.53 10.15
C SER A 41 5.21 -5.60 8.67
N LEU A 42 6.42 -6.00 8.35
CA LEU A 42 6.82 -6.23 6.97
C LEU A 42 6.46 -7.66 6.58
N TYR A 43 6.05 -7.83 5.34
CA TYR A 43 5.65 -9.12 4.79
C TYR A 43 6.41 -9.36 3.49
N ARG A 44 6.78 -10.62 3.24
CA ARG A 44 7.40 -10.99 1.98
C ARG A 44 6.40 -11.76 1.12
N SER A 45 6.30 -11.39 -0.14
CA SER A 45 5.45 -12.09 -1.09
C SER A 45 6.24 -12.43 -2.34
N PRO A 46 5.88 -13.55 -3.03
CA PRO A 46 6.53 -13.86 -4.30
C PRO A 46 6.13 -12.84 -5.35
N PRO A 47 6.98 -12.65 -6.39
CA PRO A 47 6.65 -11.68 -7.42
C PRO A 47 5.43 -12.13 -8.22
N MET A 48 4.63 -11.17 -8.65
CA MET A 48 3.54 -11.43 -9.56
C MET A 48 4.09 -11.34 -10.97
N GLY A 49 3.82 -12.35 -11.79
CA GLY A 49 4.35 -12.40 -13.13
C GLY A 49 5.65 -13.19 -13.17
N PRO A 50 6.71 -12.70 -13.85
CA PRO A 50 7.95 -13.49 -13.99
C PRO A 50 8.52 -13.86 -12.64
N GLN A 51 8.84 -15.13 -12.46
CA GLN A 51 9.33 -15.65 -11.18
C GLN A 51 10.82 -15.46 -10.98
N ASP A 52 11.51 -14.92 -11.97
CA ASP A 52 12.94 -14.66 -11.85
C ASP A 52 13.25 -13.31 -11.20
N GLN A 53 12.21 -12.61 -10.75
CA GLN A 53 12.38 -11.33 -10.06
C GLN A 53 12.47 -11.56 -8.56
N PRO A 54 13.08 -10.61 -7.82
CA PRO A 54 13.13 -10.72 -6.37
C PRO A 54 11.73 -10.66 -5.76
N ASP A 55 11.59 -11.28 -4.59
CA ASP A 55 10.36 -11.17 -3.83
C ASP A 55 10.11 -9.72 -3.43
N TYR A 56 8.83 -9.41 -3.26
CA TYR A 56 8.42 -8.11 -2.74
C TYR A 56 8.41 -8.12 -1.22
N ILE A 57 8.73 -6.96 -0.64
CA ILE A 57 8.44 -6.68 0.76
C ILE A 57 7.28 -5.70 0.76
N ASN A 58 6.30 -5.95 1.61
CA ASN A 58 5.05 -5.21 1.65
C ASN A 58 4.72 -4.79 3.06
N ALA A 59 4.03 -3.66 3.18
CA ALA A 59 3.50 -3.17 4.45
C ALA A 59 2.29 -2.31 4.16
N VAL A 60 1.51 -2.05 5.20
CA VAL A 60 0.37 -1.13 5.12
C VAL A 60 0.48 -0.14 6.27
N MET A 61 0.20 1.13 6.00
CA MET A 61 0.17 2.12 7.06
C MET A 61 -1.14 2.87 7.04
N ALA A 62 -1.55 3.32 8.22
CA ALA A 62 -2.71 4.17 8.39
C ALA A 62 -2.22 5.58 8.70
N ILE A 63 -2.78 6.56 8.03
CA ILE A 63 -2.47 7.96 8.26
C ILE A 63 -3.75 8.76 8.43
N THR A 64 -3.63 9.89 9.14
CA THR A 64 -4.68 10.90 9.18
C THR A 64 -4.18 12.09 8.36
N THR A 65 -5.03 12.59 7.46
CA THR A 65 -4.62 13.67 6.57
C THR A 65 -5.79 14.58 6.24
N ASP A 66 -5.48 15.86 5.99
CA ASP A 66 -6.47 16.80 5.46
C ASP A 66 -6.30 17.01 3.96
N LEU A 67 -5.38 16.28 3.30
CA LEU A 67 -5.31 16.28 1.86
C LEU A 67 -6.53 15.56 1.28
N SER A 68 -6.99 16.01 0.12
CA SER A 68 -7.97 15.23 -0.61
C SER A 68 -7.32 13.94 -1.13
N ALA A 69 -8.15 12.99 -1.54
CA ALA A 69 -7.62 11.71 -2.04
C ALA A 69 -6.70 11.92 -3.24
N ILE A 70 -7.06 12.82 -4.16
CA ILE A 70 -6.23 13.10 -5.34
C ILE A 70 -4.95 13.81 -4.93
N GLN A 71 -5.02 14.74 -3.99
CA GLN A 71 -3.80 15.41 -3.52
C GLN A 71 -2.86 14.41 -2.88
N LEU A 72 -3.40 13.50 -2.07
CA LEU A 72 -2.58 12.47 -1.47
C LEU A 72 -1.94 11.59 -2.54
N LEU A 73 -2.72 11.20 -3.56
CA LEU A 73 -2.18 10.41 -4.66
C LEU A 73 -0.97 11.10 -5.30
N ARG A 74 -1.08 12.41 -5.58
CA ARG A 74 0.02 13.13 -6.21
C ARG A 74 1.26 13.18 -5.33
N ARG A 75 1.07 13.31 -4.01
CA ARG A 75 2.20 13.29 -3.08
C ARG A 75 2.88 11.92 -3.09
N LEU A 76 2.09 10.84 -3.10
CA LEU A 76 2.67 9.49 -3.14
C LEU A 76 3.39 9.24 -4.46
N GLN A 77 2.86 9.72 -5.57
CA GLN A 77 3.52 9.57 -6.86
C GLN A 77 4.86 10.31 -6.89
N GLN A 78 4.91 11.48 -6.27
CA GLN A 78 6.18 12.22 -6.20
C GLN A 78 7.22 11.46 -5.37
N ILE A 79 6.78 10.83 -4.27
CA ILE A 79 7.69 10.03 -3.45
C ILE A 79 8.21 8.85 -4.26
N GLU A 80 7.35 8.20 -5.04
CA GLU A 80 7.80 7.10 -5.90
C GLU A 80 8.89 7.56 -6.86
N LEU A 81 8.70 8.71 -7.48
CA LEU A 81 9.67 9.25 -8.43
C LEU A 81 10.99 9.58 -7.73
N ASP A 82 10.91 10.17 -6.54
CA ASP A 82 12.09 10.58 -5.80
C ASP A 82 12.91 9.39 -5.29
N HIS A 83 12.26 8.24 -5.10
CA HIS A 83 12.89 7.10 -4.46
C HIS A 83 13.10 5.92 -5.40
N GLY A 84 13.28 6.21 -6.68
CA GLY A 84 13.80 5.21 -7.57
C GLY A 84 12.77 4.39 -8.32
N ARG A 85 11.56 4.91 -8.48
CA ARG A 85 10.61 4.21 -9.33
C ARG A 85 11.23 3.99 -10.71
N VAL A 86 11.07 2.77 -11.24
CA VAL A 86 11.70 2.35 -12.47
C VAL A 86 11.23 3.22 -13.63
N ARG A 87 12.16 3.66 -14.45
CA ARG A 87 11.85 4.39 -15.66
C ARG A 87 11.32 3.43 -16.72
N LYS A 88 10.63 3.98 -17.69
CA LYS A 88 10.02 3.16 -18.73
C LYS A 88 11.03 2.37 -19.54
N ASP A 89 12.27 2.81 -19.62
CA ASP A 89 13.29 2.08 -20.34
C ASP A 89 13.86 0.93 -19.53
N GLU A 90 13.45 0.79 -18.28
CA GLU A 90 13.85 -0.30 -17.42
C GLU A 90 12.68 -1.25 -17.12
N ARG A 91 11.68 -1.25 -17.96
CA ARG A 91 10.46 -2.00 -17.69
C ARG A 91 10.68 -3.50 -17.50
N TRP A 92 11.76 -4.02 -18.06
CA TRP A 92 12.05 -5.45 -17.92
C TRP A 92 12.56 -5.81 -16.54
N GLY A 93 13.20 -4.87 -15.87
CA GLY A 93 13.70 -5.10 -14.53
C GLY A 93 12.60 -5.20 -13.51
N ALA A 94 11.52 -4.50 -13.76
CA ALA A 94 10.33 -4.54 -12.93
C ALA A 94 10.59 -4.35 -11.44
N ARG A 95 11.71 -3.74 -11.09
CA ARG A 95 11.99 -3.41 -9.70
C ARG A 95 11.32 -2.09 -9.40
N THR A 96 10.49 -2.09 -8.35
CA THR A 96 9.62 -0.95 -8.12
C THR A 96 9.57 -0.60 -6.64
N LEU A 97 9.19 0.63 -6.40
CA LEU A 97 8.63 1.08 -5.14
C LEU A 97 7.22 1.53 -5.47
N ASP A 98 6.23 0.86 -4.88
CA ASP A 98 4.83 1.13 -5.16
C ASP A 98 4.14 1.65 -3.91
N LEU A 99 3.44 2.77 -4.06
CA LEU A 99 2.66 3.38 -2.98
C LEU A 99 1.24 3.52 -3.48
N ASP A 100 0.32 2.79 -2.87
CA ASP A 100 -1.08 2.74 -3.31
C ASP A 100 -2.01 3.22 -2.22
N ILE A 101 -3.00 4.03 -2.59
CA ILE A 101 -4.08 4.36 -1.67
C ILE A 101 -5.05 3.18 -1.68
N LEU A 102 -5.14 2.49 -0.56
CA LEU A 102 -6.03 1.35 -0.43
C LEU A 102 -7.43 1.78 -0.06
N LEU A 103 -7.52 2.70 0.87
CA LEU A 103 -8.78 3.23 1.38
C LEU A 103 -8.59 4.71 1.73
N TYR A 104 -9.66 5.47 1.60
CA TYR A 104 -9.67 6.88 1.98
C TYR A 104 -10.97 7.14 2.74
N GLY A 105 -10.88 7.11 4.08
CA GLY A 105 -12.06 7.12 4.92
C GLY A 105 -12.97 5.97 4.55
N GLN A 106 -14.25 6.25 4.44
CA GLN A 106 -15.24 5.28 3.97
C GLN A 106 -15.74 5.63 2.57
N GLN A 107 -14.96 6.40 1.82
CA GLN A 107 -15.37 6.87 0.50
C GLN A 107 -15.18 5.79 -0.56
N MET A 108 -16.03 5.83 -1.55
CA MET A 108 -15.88 5.02 -2.76
C MET A 108 -15.62 5.98 -3.90
N ILE A 109 -14.43 5.89 -4.49
CA ILE A 109 -13.97 6.82 -5.52
C ILE A 109 -13.74 6.03 -6.80
N ASN A 110 -14.29 6.53 -7.90
CA ASN A 110 -14.10 5.92 -9.21
C ASN A 110 -13.82 7.02 -10.21
N GLN A 111 -12.54 7.34 -10.36
CA GLN A 111 -12.07 8.40 -11.25
C GLN A 111 -10.98 7.82 -12.15
N PRO A 112 -10.66 8.48 -13.27
CA PRO A 112 -9.64 7.94 -14.17
C PRO A 112 -8.30 7.68 -13.50
N ASP A 113 -7.91 8.51 -12.52
CA ASP A 113 -6.61 8.40 -11.89
C ASP A 113 -6.64 7.61 -10.59
N LEU A 114 -7.83 7.35 -10.02
CA LEU A 114 -7.90 6.81 -8.67
C LEU A 114 -9.17 6.02 -8.45
N ILE A 115 -9.00 4.77 -8.03
CA ILE A 115 -10.11 3.92 -7.64
C ILE A 115 -9.91 3.51 -6.18
N VAL A 116 -10.88 3.81 -5.33
CA VAL A 116 -10.86 3.49 -3.91
C VAL A 116 -12.20 2.88 -3.54
N PRO A 117 -12.25 1.75 -2.85
CA PRO A 117 -11.13 0.91 -2.40
C PRO A 117 -10.33 0.39 -3.56
N HIS A 118 -9.04 0.14 -3.32
CA HIS A 118 -8.13 -0.32 -4.35
C HIS A 118 -8.69 -1.59 -5.01
N TYR A 119 -8.62 -1.65 -6.33
CA TYR A 119 -9.30 -2.72 -7.07
C TYR A 119 -8.79 -4.11 -6.74
N GLY A 120 -7.54 -4.25 -6.30
CA GLY A 120 -6.97 -5.54 -5.95
C GLY A 120 -6.98 -5.85 -4.46
N LEU A 121 -7.60 -5.01 -3.65
CA LEU A 121 -7.50 -5.11 -2.21
C LEU A 121 -7.93 -6.46 -1.66
N LYS A 122 -9.08 -6.95 -2.10
CA LYS A 122 -9.64 -8.16 -1.53
C LYS A 122 -9.03 -9.45 -2.09
N GLU A 123 -8.20 -9.33 -3.12
CA GLU A 123 -7.62 -10.49 -3.78
C GLU A 123 -6.13 -10.65 -3.50
N ARG A 124 -5.54 -9.72 -2.76
CA ARG A 124 -4.10 -9.70 -2.55
C ARG A 124 -3.78 -9.90 -1.08
N ALA A 125 -3.23 -11.07 -0.76
CA ALA A 125 -2.85 -11.37 0.61
C ALA A 125 -1.87 -10.34 1.17
N PHE A 126 -0.95 -9.86 0.32
CA PHE A 126 0.05 -8.88 0.75
C PHE A 126 -0.54 -7.49 1.02
N VAL A 127 -1.82 -7.32 0.78
CA VAL A 127 -2.56 -6.12 1.18
C VAL A 127 -3.45 -6.43 2.38
N LEU A 128 -4.23 -7.51 2.30
CA LEU A 128 -5.23 -7.83 3.32
C LEU A 128 -4.63 -8.16 4.67
N TYR A 129 -3.57 -9.00 4.67
CA TYR A 129 -3.03 -9.45 5.96
C TYR A 129 -2.33 -8.32 6.71
N PRO A 130 -1.50 -7.47 6.06
CA PRO A 130 -0.99 -6.29 6.77
C PRO A 130 -2.08 -5.32 7.19
N LEU A 131 -3.11 -5.15 6.37
CA LEU A 131 -4.22 -4.26 6.70
C LEU A 131 -4.97 -4.77 7.93
N GLN A 132 -5.24 -6.07 7.97
CA GLN A 132 -5.91 -6.69 9.11
C GLN A 132 -5.10 -6.53 10.38
N GLU A 133 -3.78 -6.58 10.27
CA GLU A 133 -2.92 -6.44 11.45
C GLU A 133 -3.14 -5.09 12.15
N ILE A 134 -3.29 -4.02 11.37
CA ILE A 134 -3.42 -2.68 11.96
C ILE A 134 -4.87 -2.21 12.06
N ALA A 135 -5.80 -2.90 11.41
CA ALA A 135 -7.21 -2.49 11.41
C ALA A 135 -8.11 -3.72 11.37
N PRO A 136 -8.07 -4.58 12.41
CA PRO A 136 -8.81 -5.84 12.37
C PRO A 136 -10.31 -5.69 12.32
N GLU A 137 -10.85 -4.53 12.73
CA GLU A 137 -12.28 -4.31 12.77
C GLU A 137 -12.77 -3.41 11.63
N LEU A 138 -11.89 -3.17 10.67
CA LEU A 138 -12.23 -2.32 9.54
C LEU A 138 -13.30 -2.98 8.67
N GLU A 139 -14.22 -2.17 8.18
CA GLU A 139 -15.17 -2.59 7.17
C GLU A 139 -14.82 -1.86 5.89
N VAL A 140 -14.59 -2.63 4.81
CA VAL A 140 -14.19 -2.06 3.53
C VAL A 140 -15.44 -1.68 2.75
N PRO A 141 -15.60 -0.39 2.39
CA PRO A 141 -16.81 0.04 1.70
C PRO A 141 -17.13 -0.79 0.48
N GLY A 142 -18.36 -1.32 0.44
CA GLY A 142 -18.80 -2.10 -0.72
C GLY A 142 -18.25 -3.50 -0.83
N GLN A 143 -17.39 -3.93 0.09
CA GLN A 143 -16.73 -5.24 -0.04
C GLN A 143 -16.91 -6.15 1.16
N GLY A 144 -17.01 -5.61 2.37
CA GLY A 144 -17.27 -6.42 3.54
C GLY A 144 -16.28 -6.17 4.67
N THR A 145 -16.39 -6.99 5.71
CA THR A 145 -15.52 -6.89 6.86
C THR A 145 -14.19 -7.58 6.60
N MET A 146 -13.17 -7.24 7.41
CA MET A 146 -11.88 -7.90 7.30
C MET A 146 -12.00 -9.41 7.46
N THR A 147 -12.83 -9.86 8.41
CA THR A 147 -13.02 -11.29 8.63
C THR A 147 -13.56 -11.98 7.37
N GLU A 148 -14.55 -11.35 6.73
CA GLU A 148 -15.13 -11.92 5.51
C GLU A 148 -14.13 -11.96 4.37
N LEU A 149 -13.35 -10.89 4.21
CA LEU A 149 -12.40 -10.81 3.12
C LEU A 149 -11.26 -11.80 3.30
N LEU A 150 -10.76 -11.94 4.53
CA LEU A 150 -9.68 -12.89 4.80
C LEU A 150 -10.12 -14.32 4.59
N ALA A 151 -11.38 -14.63 4.87
CA ALA A 151 -11.89 -15.99 4.69
C ALA A 151 -11.81 -16.44 3.24
N SER A 152 -11.81 -15.49 2.30
CA SER A 152 -11.75 -15.79 0.88
C SER A 152 -10.39 -15.52 0.24
N CYS A 153 -9.38 -15.19 1.05
CA CYS A 153 -8.07 -14.81 0.53
C CYS A 153 -6.98 -15.67 1.16
N PRO A 154 -6.46 -16.66 0.43
CA PRO A 154 -5.39 -17.50 0.98
C PRO A 154 -4.09 -16.71 1.10
N LEU A 155 -3.20 -17.19 1.95
CA LEU A 155 -1.88 -16.57 2.15
C LEU A 155 -1.05 -16.53 0.87
N ASP A 156 -1.14 -17.59 0.07
CA ASP A 156 -0.54 -17.62 -1.26
C ASP A 156 0.96 -17.29 -1.24
N GLY A 157 1.68 -17.86 -0.29
CA GLY A 157 3.13 -17.67 -0.18
C GLY A 157 3.55 -16.46 0.64
N LEU A 158 2.63 -15.73 1.21
CA LEU A 158 2.96 -14.55 2.02
C LEU A 158 3.56 -14.97 3.35
N VAL A 159 4.65 -14.31 3.75
CA VAL A 159 5.36 -14.57 4.99
C VAL A 159 5.51 -13.29 5.78
N LYS A 160 5.08 -13.30 7.03
CA LYS A 160 5.27 -12.17 7.93
C LYS A 160 6.70 -12.23 8.46
N LEU A 161 7.42 -11.11 8.35
CA LEU A 161 8.84 -11.07 8.68
C LEU A 161 9.12 -10.60 10.11
N SER A 162 8.20 -9.91 10.75
CA SER A 162 8.50 -9.42 12.10
C SER A 162 7.28 -9.46 13.01
#